data_f6a8252b3ad5445c07f81b0c9481e2e4
#
_entry.id   f6a8252b3ad5445c07f81b0c9481e2e4
#
_cell.length_a   1.000
_cell.length_b   1.000
_cell.length_c   1.000
_cell.angle_alpha   90.00
_cell.angle_beta   90.00
_cell.angle_gamma   90.00
#
_symmetry.space_group_name_H-M   'P 1'
#
loop_
_entity.id
_entity.type
_entity.pdbx_description
1 polymer ?
#
loop_
_entity_poly.entity_id
_entity_poly.type
_entity_poly.pdbx_seq_one_letter_code
_entity_poly.pdbx_strand_id
1 'polypeptide(L)'
;MRTPHLARLIAAIGIAIVIVIGVALTSGGRPMITANEPPTTRPTVRFQGLPPTTTVTLTPRPTSLSLDGVNPCTILSSSQRADLSLDSSPTPYTDAEFDKAKACSIRGLESGTVARLALVLNMGADVWLSDEAQVQTQTVTADGFPAIVVRTPGLTDACNVEVDTSDNEFLDVLFRDGGNTPPIPQDTLCLGAQRVAEAAVSSLKLRH
;
A
#
# COMPACT_ATOMS: atom_id res chain seq x y z
N MET A 1 -48.31 19.48 -21.29
CA MET A 1 -48.24 20.84 -20.72
C MET A 1 -46.79 21.12 -20.35
N ARG A 2 -46.14 21.89 -21.15
CA ARG A 2 -45.22 23.03 -20.93
C ARG A 2 -44.22 22.94 -19.80
N THR A 3 -42.94 22.81 -20.21
CA THR A 3 -41.69 23.27 -19.57
C THR A 3 -41.77 24.76 -19.20
N PRO A 4 -40.92 25.28 -18.27
CA PRO A 4 -39.79 26.03 -18.82
C PRO A 4 -38.43 25.90 -18.06
N HIS A 5 -37.41 25.94 -18.87
CA HIS A 5 -36.07 26.52 -18.72
C HIS A 5 -35.80 27.46 -17.53
N LEU A 6 -34.64 27.26 -16.88
CA LEU A 6 -33.88 28.34 -16.30
C LEU A 6 -32.38 28.04 -16.39
N ALA A 7 -31.77 28.63 -17.39
CA ALA A 7 -30.33 28.87 -17.49
C ALA A 7 -29.97 30.04 -16.58
N ARG A 8 -28.84 29.97 -15.88
CA ARG A 8 -28.06 31.12 -15.32
C ARG A 8 -26.75 30.58 -14.81
N LEU A 9 -25.75 30.97 -15.40
CA LEU A 9 -24.84 32.13 -15.42
C LEU A 9 -23.52 31.77 -14.75
N ILE A 10 -22.52 31.69 -15.60
CA ILE A 10 -21.08 31.60 -15.34
C ILE A 10 -20.63 32.94 -14.74
N ALA A 11 -19.97 32.89 -13.57
CA ALA A 11 -19.17 34.01 -13.07
C ALA A 11 -17.70 33.59 -13.03
N ALA A 12 -16.94 34.04 -14.01
CA ALA A 12 -15.48 33.96 -14.03
C ALA A 12 -14.94 35.03 -13.08
N ILE A 13 -14.20 34.63 -12.05
CA ILE A 13 -13.38 35.55 -11.24
C ILE A 13 -11.94 35.24 -11.56
N GLY A 14 -11.34 36.15 -12.35
CA GLY A 14 -9.92 36.18 -12.60
C GLY A 14 -9.19 36.82 -11.41
N ILE A 15 -8.23 36.11 -10.84
CA ILE A 15 -7.28 36.65 -9.87
C ILE A 15 -5.95 36.90 -10.59
N ALA A 16 -5.62 38.19 -10.77
CA ALA A 16 -4.33 38.64 -11.26
C ALA A 16 -3.29 38.51 -10.13
N ILE A 17 -2.26 37.70 -10.35
CA ILE A 17 -1.10 37.60 -9.47
C ILE A 17 -0.07 38.64 -9.97
N VAL A 18 0.17 39.66 -9.17
CA VAL A 18 1.24 40.63 -9.37
C VAL A 18 2.53 40.07 -8.77
N ILE A 19 3.50 39.74 -9.62
CA ILE A 19 4.85 39.36 -9.22
C ILE A 19 5.69 40.63 -9.10
N VAL A 20 6.05 41.00 -7.88
CA VAL A 20 7.04 42.10 -7.62
C VAL A 20 8.41 41.44 -7.52
N ILE A 21 9.25 41.64 -8.52
CA ILE A 21 10.67 41.28 -8.51
C ILE A 21 11.45 42.45 -7.90
N GLY A 22 11.87 42.28 -6.66
CA GLY A 22 12.80 43.22 -6.00
C GLY A 22 14.24 42.76 -6.21
N VAL A 23 14.97 43.47 -7.09
CA VAL A 23 16.42 43.34 -7.23
C VAL A 23 17.10 44.29 -6.26
N ALA A 24 17.73 43.76 -5.21
CA ALA A 24 18.62 44.53 -4.34
C ALA A 24 20.08 44.25 -4.70
N LEU A 25 20.69 45.20 -5.39
CA LEU A 25 22.15 45.26 -5.60
C LEU A 25 22.77 45.90 -4.35
N THR A 26 23.46 45.13 -3.54
CA THR A 26 24.36 45.63 -2.51
C THR A 26 25.81 45.28 -2.87
N SER A 27 26.51 46.30 -3.37
CA SER A 27 27.96 46.32 -3.47
C SER A 27 28.55 46.46 -2.07
N GLY A 28 29.23 45.44 -1.58
CA GLY A 28 29.95 45.49 -0.29
C GLY A 28 31.36 44.94 -0.48
N GLY A 29 32.34 45.81 -0.21
CA GLY A 29 33.77 45.61 -0.43
C GLY A 29 34.36 44.39 0.29
N ARG A 30 35.37 43.83 -0.35
CA ARG A 30 36.20 42.75 0.19
C ARG A 30 37.21 43.32 1.20
N PRO A 31 37.31 42.85 2.43
CA PRO A 31 38.49 42.99 3.23
C PRO A 31 39.51 41.93 2.81
N MET A 32 40.72 42.36 2.43
CA MET A 32 41.88 41.47 2.35
C MET A 32 42.26 41.05 3.78
N ILE A 33 42.07 39.78 4.11
CA ILE A 33 42.61 39.20 5.31
C ILE A 33 43.84 38.38 4.90
N THR A 34 44.99 38.81 5.40
CA THR A 34 46.26 38.14 5.25
C THR A 34 46.20 36.85 6.06
N ALA A 35 46.27 35.72 5.34
CA ALA A 35 46.26 34.38 5.98
C ALA A 35 47.64 34.08 6.54
N ASN A 36 47.70 33.92 7.86
CA ASN A 36 48.69 33.12 8.55
C ASN A 36 47.90 32.06 9.32
N GLU A 37 47.54 30.99 8.66
CA GLU A 37 46.81 29.89 9.25
C GLU A 37 47.80 28.69 9.45
N PRO A 38 47.97 28.21 10.68
CA PRO A 38 48.79 27.00 10.94
C PRO A 38 48.12 25.78 10.29
N PRO A 39 48.86 24.75 9.88
CA PRO A 39 48.30 23.59 9.19
C PRO A 39 47.33 22.86 10.12
N THR A 40 46.06 23.04 9.85
CA THR A 40 44.98 22.26 10.48
C THR A 40 45.04 20.82 9.98
N THR A 41 45.47 19.90 10.79
CA THR A 41 45.37 18.47 10.55
C THR A 41 43.89 18.13 10.44
N ARG A 42 43.43 17.91 9.21
CA ARG A 42 42.10 17.48 8.90
C ARG A 42 41.85 16.10 9.53
N PRO A 43 40.89 15.94 10.44
CA PRO A 43 40.57 14.61 10.95
C PRO A 43 40.12 13.74 9.80
N THR A 44 40.84 12.66 9.51
CA THR A 44 40.40 11.64 8.55
C THR A 44 39.22 10.93 9.21
N VAL A 45 38.00 11.29 8.81
CA VAL A 45 36.78 10.55 9.16
C VAL A 45 36.92 9.20 8.50
N ARG A 46 37.31 8.17 9.28
CA ARG A 46 37.17 6.79 8.83
C ARG A 46 35.70 6.49 8.75
N PHE A 47 35.18 6.41 7.54
CA PHE A 47 33.87 5.82 7.31
C PHE A 47 33.94 4.37 7.81
N GLN A 48 33.43 4.12 9.00
CA GLN A 48 33.08 2.78 9.42
C GLN A 48 31.99 2.33 8.44
N GLY A 49 32.25 1.24 7.73
CA GLY A 49 31.28 0.69 6.77
C GLY A 49 29.92 0.57 7.48
N LEU A 50 28.89 0.99 6.79
CA LEU A 50 27.51 0.76 7.22
C LEU A 50 27.37 -0.72 7.59
N PRO A 51 26.66 -1.06 8.68
CA PRO A 51 26.36 -2.45 8.98
C PRO A 51 25.72 -3.09 7.74
N PRO A 52 26.01 -4.37 7.46
CA PRO A 52 25.42 -5.04 6.31
C PRO A 52 23.90 -4.90 6.41
N THR A 53 23.28 -4.36 5.34
CA THR A 53 21.82 -4.32 5.21
C THR A 53 21.36 -5.77 5.23
N THR A 54 20.64 -6.17 6.26
CA THR A 54 20.06 -7.52 6.32
C THR A 54 18.96 -7.57 5.26
N THR A 55 19.24 -8.21 4.14
CA THR A 55 18.25 -8.47 3.12
C THR A 55 17.23 -9.43 3.70
N VAL A 56 16.02 -8.95 3.95
CA VAL A 56 14.89 -9.80 4.36
C VAL A 56 14.41 -10.54 3.11
N THR A 57 14.49 -11.86 3.13
CA THR A 57 13.97 -12.71 2.05
C THR A 57 12.77 -13.50 2.53
N LEU A 58 11.81 -13.75 1.64
CA LEU A 58 10.69 -14.64 1.93
C LEU A 58 11.18 -16.10 2.08
N THR A 59 10.51 -16.85 2.94
CA THR A 59 10.72 -18.30 3.02
C THR A 59 10.23 -18.96 1.72
N PRO A 60 10.79 -20.12 1.31
CA PRO A 60 10.29 -20.84 0.15
C PRO A 60 8.81 -21.22 0.29
N ARG A 61 8.06 -21.12 -0.82
CA ARG A 61 6.69 -21.62 -0.90
C ARG A 61 6.64 -23.16 -0.80
N PRO A 62 5.60 -23.76 -0.17
CA PRO A 62 5.43 -25.20 -0.14
C PRO A 62 5.11 -25.77 -1.53
N THR A 63 4.40 -25.01 -2.35
CA THR A 63 4.04 -25.29 -3.74
C THR A 63 3.72 -24.00 -4.47
N SER A 64 3.48 -24.06 -5.79
CA SER A 64 2.98 -22.91 -6.56
C SER A 64 1.45 -22.95 -6.61
N LEU A 65 0.80 -21.81 -6.38
CA LEU A 65 -0.64 -21.59 -6.55
C LEU A 65 -0.82 -20.47 -7.57
N SER A 66 -0.96 -20.80 -8.85
CA SER A 66 -1.20 -19.79 -9.87
C SER A 66 -2.55 -19.13 -9.68
N LEU A 67 -2.56 -17.82 -9.83
CA LEU A 67 -3.76 -16.97 -9.77
C LEU A 67 -4.37 -16.74 -11.16
N ASP A 68 -3.71 -17.20 -12.23
CA ASP A 68 -4.26 -17.04 -13.58
C ASP A 68 -5.58 -17.80 -13.74
N GLY A 69 -6.54 -17.14 -14.38
CA GLY A 69 -7.90 -17.67 -14.56
C GLY A 69 -8.76 -17.71 -13.30
N VAL A 70 -8.22 -17.37 -12.12
CA VAL A 70 -9.00 -17.31 -10.87
C VAL A 70 -9.96 -16.10 -10.89
N ASN A 71 -11.17 -16.30 -10.36
CA ASN A 71 -12.10 -15.20 -10.09
C ASN A 71 -11.97 -14.78 -8.62
N PRO A 72 -11.49 -13.55 -8.33
CA PRO A 72 -11.25 -13.11 -6.95
C PRO A 72 -12.53 -13.10 -6.09
N CYS A 73 -13.71 -12.90 -6.70
CA CYS A 73 -14.97 -12.87 -5.96
C CYS A 73 -15.48 -14.28 -5.55
N THR A 74 -14.85 -15.33 -6.01
CA THR A 74 -15.20 -16.71 -5.63
C THR A 74 -14.12 -17.39 -4.79
N ILE A 75 -13.04 -16.71 -4.44
CA ILE A 75 -11.96 -17.28 -3.61
C ILE A 75 -12.53 -17.64 -2.23
N LEU A 76 -13.18 -16.71 -1.56
CA LEU A 76 -13.81 -16.98 -0.27
C LEU A 76 -15.18 -17.62 -0.47
N SER A 77 -15.39 -18.79 0.13
CA SER A 77 -16.70 -19.43 0.22
C SER A 77 -17.68 -18.59 1.06
N SER A 78 -18.97 -18.89 0.97
CA SER A 78 -19.98 -18.20 1.80
C SER A 78 -19.78 -18.43 3.30
N SER A 79 -19.35 -19.64 3.70
CA SER A 79 -19.03 -19.94 5.10
C SER A 79 -17.83 -19.14 5.59
N GLN A 80 -16.74 -19.11 4.81
CA GLN A 80 -15.56 -18.32 5.18
C GLN A 80 -15.87 -16.83 5.30
N ARG A 81 -16.71 -16.27 4.39
CA ARG A 81 -17.16 -14.89 4.52
C ARG A 81 -17.96 -14.63 5.79
N ALA A 82 -18.86 -15.57 6.15
CA ALA A 82 -19.61 -15.46 7.40
C ALA A 82 -18.69 -15.49 8.62
N ASP A 83 -17.71 -16.41 8.66
CA ASP A 83 -16.73 -16.54 9.75
C ASP A 83 -15.84 -15.28 9.88
N LEU A 84 -15.62 -14.56 8.77
CA LEU A 84 -14.86 -13.31 8.69
C LEU A 84 -15.73 -12.06 8.88
N SER A 85 -17.03 -12.23 9.12
CA SER A 85 -18.01 -11.13 9.20
C SER A 85 -18.03 -10.24 7.95
N LEU A 86 -17.87 -10.87 6.76
CA LEU A 86 -17.92 -10.25 5.43
C LEU A 86 -19.22 -10.67 4.73
N ASP A 87 -20.33 -10.10 5.13
CA ASP A 87 -21.69 -10.57 4.84
C ASP A 87 -22.32 -9.95 3.59
N SER A 88 -21.69 -8.92 2.97
CA SER A 88 -22.20 -8.37 1.71
C SER A 88 -21.92 -9.30 0.51
N SER A 89 -22.64 -9.07 -0.58
CA SER A 89 -22.33 -9.70 -1.86
C SER A 89 -20.97 -9.23 -2.38
N PRO A 90 -20.09 -10.16 -2.82
CA PRO A 90 -18.81 -9.82 -3.42
C PRO A 90 -18.99 -8.96 -4.68
N THR A 91 -18.25 -7.87 -4.80
CA THR A 91 -18.34 -6.92 -5.91
C THR A 91 -17.03 -6.93 -6.71
N PRO A 92 -17.04 -7.38 -7.97
CA PRO A 92 -15.84 -7.39 -8.80
C PRO A 92 -15.48 -5.98 -9.27
N TYR A 93 -14.19 -5.71 -9.40
CA TYR A 93 -13.64 -4.48 -10.00
C TYR A 93 -12.22 -4.73 -10.51
N THR A 94 -11.61 -3.72 -11.11
CA THR A 94 -10.18 -3.74 -11.49
C THR A 94 -9.39 -2.76 -10.62
N ASP A 95 -8.28 -3.22 -10.09
CA ASP A 95 -7.42 -2.42 -9.24
C ASP A 95 -6.40 -1.64 -10.06
N ALA A 96 -6.42 -0.31 -9.97
CA ALA A 96 -5.53 0.55 -10.72
C ALA A 96 -4.10 0.59 -10.15
N GLU A 97 -3.92 0.26 -8.87
CA GLU A 97 -2.60 0.21 -8.23
C GLU A 97 -1.74 -0.93 -8.78
N PHE A 98 -2.38 -2.03 -9.21
CA PHE A 98 -1.74 -3.22 -9.77
C PHE A 98 -2.07 -3.41 -11.26
N ASP A 99 -1.88 -2.36 -12.07
CA ASP A 99 -2.06 -2.41 -13.53
C ASP A 99 -3.39 -3.07 -13.96
N LYS A 100 -4.49 -2.67 -13.33
CA LYS A 100 -5.84 -3.19 -13.55
C LYS A 100 -6.00 -4.67 -13.19
N ALA A 101 -5.30 -5.14 -12.17
CA ALA A 101 -5.49 -6.47 -11.63
C ALA A 101 -6.97 -6.75 -11.32
N LYS A 102 -7.42 -7.97 -11.59
CA LYS A 102 -8.77 -8.39 -11.19
C LYS A 102 -8.87 -8.40 -9.68
N ALA A 103 -9.89 -7.75 -9.17
CA ALA A 103 -10.10 -7.62 -7.74
C ALA A 103 -11.56 -7.82 -7.34
N CYS A 104 -11.77 -8.09 -6.07
CA CYS A 104 -13.08 -8.22 -5.45
C CYS A 104 -13.13 -7.48 -4.13
N SER A 105 -14.16 -6.70 -3.90
CA SER A 105 -14.45 -6.05 -2.62
C SER A 105 -15.63 -6.72 -1.93
N ILE A 106 -15.52 -6.96 -0.64
CA ILE A 106 -16.55 -7.56 0.20
C ILE A 106 -16.65 -6.73 1.50
N ARG A 107 -17.84 -6.36 1.88
CA ARG A 107 -18.09 -5.57 3.10
C ARG A 107 -18.64 -6.43 4.21
N GLY A 108 -18.24 -6.15 5.42
CA GLY A 108 -18.93 -6.56 6.62
C GLY A 108 -19.89 -5.46 7.05
N LEU A 109 -21.18 -5.67 6.82
CA LEU A 109 -22.20 -4.65 7.06
C LEU A 109 -22.38 -4.38 8.56
N GLU A 110 -22.27 -5.43 9.38
CA GLU A 110 -22.34 -5.29 10.84
C GLU A 110 -21.00 -4.88 11.45
N SER A 111 -19.89 -5.42 10.94
CA SER A 111 -18.55 -5.13 11.45
C SER A 111 -18.01 -3.76 11.00
N GLY A 112 -18.65 -3.15 9.99
CA GLY A 112 -18.18 -1.89 9.42
C GLY A 112 -16.80 -2.01 8.76
N THR A 113 -16.41 -3.21 8.30
CA THR A 113 -15.11 -3.47 7.67
C THR A 113 -15.25 -3.71 6.18
N VAL A 114 -14.15 -3.62 5.44
CA VAL A 114 -14.08 -3.93 4.01
C VAL A 114 -12.84 -4.78 3.75
N ALA A 115 -13.03 -5.93 3.12
CA ALA A 115 -11.94 -6.73 2.56
C ALA A 115 -11.86 -6.53 1.05
N ARG A 116 -10.63 -6.48 0.52
CA ARG A 116 -10.32 -6.51 -0.90
C ARG A 116 -9.38 -7.68 -1.17
N LEU A 117 -9.60 -8.39 -2.24
CA LEU A 117 -8.68 -9.39 -2.77
C LEU A 117 -8.33 -8.99 -4.19
N ALA A 118 -7.06 -8.76 -4.51
CA ALA A 118 -6.59 -8.48 -5.86
C ALA A 118 -5.57 -9.53 -6.30
N LEU A 119 -5.65 -9.93 -7.58
CA LEU A 119 -4.79 -10.95 -8.19
C LEU A 119 -3.70 -10.27 -9.00
N VAL A 120 -2.51 -10.17 -8.43
CA VAL A 120 -1.35 -9.57 -9.10
C VAL A 120 -0.59 -10.65 -9.85
N LEU A 121 -0.45 -10.51 -11.17
CA LEU A 121 0.08 -11.55 -12.07
C LEU A 121 1.37 -11.14 -12.78
N ASN A 122 1.95 -10.01 -12.46
CA ASN A 122 3.07 -9.43 -13.21
C ASN A 122 4.25 -8.98 -12.34
N MET A 123 4.20 -9.26 -11.03
CA MET A 123 5.28 -8.97 -10.09
C MET A 123 5.21 -9.90 -8.87
N GLY A 124 6.35 -10.17 -8.23
CA GLY A 124 6.42 -10.97 -7.00
C GLY A 124 6.13 -10.14 -5.75
N ALA A 125 5.74 -10.80 -4.66
CA ALA A 125 5.48 -10.15 -3.37
C ALA A 125 6.74 -9.52 -2.76
N ASP A 126 7.93 -9.93 -3.16
CA ASP A 126 9.23 -9.42 -2.71
C ASP A 126 9.47 -7.94 -3.02
N VAL A 127 8.70 -7.35 -3.97
CA VAL A 127 8.73 -5.90 -4.25
C VAL A 127 8.46 -5.07 -2.99
N TRP A 128 7.68 -5.59 -2.06
CA TRP A 128 7.36 -4.91 -0.80
C TRP A 128 8.50 -4.93 0.23
N LEU A 129 9.52 -5.76 0.01
CA LEU A 129 10.72 -5.83 0.86
C LEU A 129 11.83 -4.91 0.36
N SER A 130 11.64 -4.24 -0.77
CA SER A 130 12.60 -3.29 -1.32
C SER A 130 12.54 -1.94 -0.60
N ASP A 131 13.68 -1.24 -0.55
CA ASP A 131 13.75 0.11 0.04
C ASP A 131 12.90 1.14 -0.72
N GLU A 132 12.58 0.88 -2.00
CA GLU A 132 11.73 1.74 -2.82
C GLU A 132 10.26 1.70 -2.39
N ALA A 133 9.79 0.63 -1.75
CA ALA A 133 8.41 0.48 -1.35
C ALA A 133 7.96 1.51 -0.30
N GLN A 134 8.90 2.03 0.53
CA GLN A 134 8.66 3.05 1.57
C GLN A 134 7.50 2.70 2.51
N VAL A 135 7.36 1.43 2.86
CA VAL A 135 6.35 0.87 3.74
C VAL A 135 6.98 0.21 4.97
N GLN A 136 6.18 -0.06 5.99
CA GLN A 136 6.59 -0.91 7.09
C GLN A 136 6.13 -2.34 6.80
N THR A 137 7.05 -3.30 6.86
CA THR A 137 6.77 -4.69 6.54
C THR A 137 7.09 -5.63 7.69
N GLN A 138 6.33 -6.73 7.75
CA GLN A 138 6.59 -7.85 8.64
C GLN A 138 6.33 -9.15 7.87
N THR A 139 7.31 -10.04 7.81
CA THR A 139 7.13 -11.35 7.22
C THR A 139 6.31 -12.25 8.13
N VAL A 140 5.32 -12.91 7.55
CA VAL A 140 4.40 -13.85 8.20
C VAL A 140 4.15 -15.05 7.29
N THR A 141 3.25 -15.93 7.67
CA THR A 141 2.72 -16.99 6.80
C THR A 141 1.19 -16.92 6.76
N ALA A 142 0.60 -17.22 5.61
CA ALA A 142 -0.83 -17.40 5.44
C ALA A 142 -1.11 -18.82 4.98
N ASP A 143 -1.68 -19.65 5.85
CA ASP A 143 -1.94 -21.09 5.63
C ASP A 143 -0.73 -21.85 5.03
N GLY A 144 0.49 -21.54 5.55
CA GLY A 144 1.76 -22.14 5.14
C GLY A 144 2.46 -21.47 3.96
N PHE A 145 1.87 -20.47 3.31
CA PHE A 145 2.51 -19.67 2.26
C PHE A 145 3.22 -18.46 2.84
N PRO A 146 4.39 -18.08 2.30
CA PRO A 146 5.07 -16.85 2.70
C PRO A 146 4.17 -15.65 2.43
N ALA A 147 4.13 -14.72 3.37
CA ALA A 147 3.34 -13.52 3.24
C ALA A 147 4.01 -12.32 3.92
N ILE A 148 3.62 -11.14 3.54
CA ILE A 148 4.13 -9.88 4.07
C ILE A 148 2.95 -9.06 4.56
N VAL A 149 2.94 -8.71 5.84
CA VAL A 149 2.05 -7.64 6.34
C VAL A 149 2.66 -6.32 5.93
N VAL A 150 1.88 -5.47 5.28
CA VAL A 150 2.29 -4.15 4.79
C VAL A 150 1.47 -3.07 5.45
N ARG A 151 2.16 -2.10 6.07
CA ARG A 151 1.57 -0.89 6.63
C ARG A 151 2.10 0.32 5.88
N THR A 152 1.23 1.01 5.18
CA THR A 152 1.59 2.26 4.47
C THR A 152 1.63 3.42 5.47
N PRO A 153 2.73 4.17 5.58
CA PRO A 153 2.83 5.32 6.47
C PRO A 153 1.71 6.34 6.21
N GLY A 154 1.04 6.77 7.27
CA GLY A 154 -0.07 7.71 7.19
C GLY A 154 -1.44 7.07 6.86
N LEU A 155 -1.50 5.82 6.45
CA LEU A 155 -2.73 5.07 6.21
C LEU A 155 -3.03 4.16 7.41
N THR A 156 -3.70 4.70 8.42
CA THR A 156 -3.96 3.97 9.69
C THR A 156 -5.29 3.20 9.69
N ASP A 157 -6.14 3.44 8.70
CA ASP A 157 -7.45 2.82 8.53
C ASP A 157 -7.43 1.55 7.67
N ALA A 158 -6.25 1.06 7.30
CA ALA A 158 -6.07 -0.14 6.48
C ALA A 158 -4.78 -0.89 6.82
N CYS A 159 -4.75 -2.17 6.43
CA CYS A 159 -3.57 -3.02 6.43
C CYS A 159 -3.65 -4.00 5.27
N ASN A 160 -2.51 -4.28 4.63
CA ASN A 160 -2.42 -5.28 3.57
C ASN A 160 -1.67 -6.51 4.05
N VAL A 161 -1.99 -7.65 3.43
CA VAL A 161 -1.20 -8.89 3.48
C VAL A 161 -0.98 -9.35 2.05
N GLU A 162 0.29 -9.40 1.65
CA GLU A 162 0.74 -9.83 0.33
C GLU A 162 1.19 -11.27 0.40
N VAL A 163 0.42 -12.19 -0.17
CA VAL A 163 0.75 -13.62 -0.13
C VAL A 163 1.50 -14.01 -1.39
N ASP A 164 2.73 -14.49 -1.24
CA ASP A 164 3.55 -15.02 -2.32
C ASP A 164 2.99 -16.38 -2.79
N THR A 165 2.29 -16.39 -3.92
CA THR A 165 1.54 -17.56 -4.41
C THR A 165 2.25 -18.31 -5.51
N SER A 166 2.94 -17.62 -6.43
CA SER A 166 3.67 -18.18 -7.54
C SER A 166 4.79 -17.22 -8.00
N ASP A 167 5.61 -17.64 -8.95
CA ASP A 167 6.65 -16.77 -9.51
C ASP A 167 6.01 -15.58 -10.23
N ASN A 168 6.35 -14.37 -9.83
CA ASN A 168 5.76 -13.11 -10.30
C ASN A 168 4.24 -12.99 -10.10
N GLU A 169 3.70 -13.73 -9.14
CA GLU A 169 2.29 -13.63 -8.76
C GLU A 169 2.15 -13.53 -7.24
N PHE A 170 1.28 -12.65 -6.77
CA PHE A 170 0.87 -12.62 -5.38
C PHE A 170 -0.61 -12.25 -5.22
N LEU A 171 -1.21 -12.70 -4.13
CA LEU A 171 -2.54 -12.29 -3.71
C LEU A 171 -2.42 -11.11 -2.75
N ASP A 172 -2.87 -9.93 -3.16
CA ASP A 172 -3.01 -8.79 -2.27
C ASP A 172 -4.35 -8.86 -1.53
N VAL A 173 -4.27 -8.84 -0.21
CA VAL A 173 -5.41 -8.80 0.69
C VAL A 173 -5.36 -7.53 1.51
N LEU A 174 -6.20 -6.55 1.18
CA LEU A 174 -6.40 -5.36 2.00
C LEU A 174 -7.60 -5.56 2.91
N PHE A 175 -7.44 -5.21 4.19
CA PHE A 175 -8.55 -5.13 5.15
C PHE A 175 -8.57 -3.73 5.78
N ARG A 176 -9.71 -3.07 5.73
CA ARG A 176 -9.82 -1.69 6.16
C ARG A 176 -11.06 -1.42 7.00
N ASP A 177 -10.96 -0.36 7.78
CA ASP A 177 -12.09 0.27 8.45
C ASP A 177 -13.01 0.95 7.42
N GLY A 178 -14.27 0.64 7.45
CA GLY A 178 -15.31 1.22 6.59
C GLY A 178 -15.97 2.48 7.18
N GLY A 179 -15.39 3.05 8.23
CA GLY A 179 -15.87 4.29 8.87
C GLY A 179 -16.47 4.08 10.26
N ASN A 180 -15.95 3.15 11.05
CA ASN A 180 -16.38 2.91 12.41
C ASN A 180 -16.08 4.09 13.35
N THR A 181 -16.90 4.24 14.35
CA THR A 181 -16.71 5.22 15.42
C THR A 181 -16.87 4.51 16.77
N PRO A 182 -15.79 4.36 17.59
CA PRO A 182 -14.41 4.79 17.30
C PRO A 182 -13.76 3.99 16.14
N PRO A 183 -12.69 4.54 15.51
CA PRO A 183 -11.95 3.83 14.44
C PRO A 183 -11.36 2.50 14.94
N ILE A 184 -11.31 1.51 14.07
CA ILE A 184 -10.68 0.22 14.35
C ILE A 184 -9.15 0.41 14.41
N PRO A 185 -8.47 -0.05 15.47
CA PRO A 185 -7.00 0.01 15.53
C PRO A 185 -6.33 -0.72 14.37
N GLN A 186 -5.27 -0.14 13.79
CA GLN A 186 -4.58 -0.72 12.63
C GLN A 186 -4.09 -2.16 12.87
N ASP A 187 -3.60 -2.48 14.08
CA ASP A 187 -3.18 -3.85 14.40
C ASP A 187 -4.34 -4.85 14.30
N THR A 188 -5.55 -4.43 14.66
CA THR A 188 -6.76 -5.26 14.49
C THR A 188 -7.09 -5.45 13.00
N LEU A 189 -6.89 -4.42 12.18
CA LEU A 189 -7.06 -4.51 10.72
C LEU A 189 -6.02 -5.44 10.11
N CYS A 190 -4.76 -5.41 10.57
CA CYS A 190 -3.72 -6.33 10.12
C CYS A 190 -4.06 -7.80 10.46
N LEU A 191 -4.57 -8.06 11.65
CA LEU A 191 -5.07 -9.40 12.01
C LEU A 191 -6.25 -9.82 11.14
N GLY A 192 -7.15 -8.88 10.80
CA GLY A 192 -8.25 -9.11 9.86
C GLY A 192 -7.74 -9.49 8.47
N ALA A 193 -6.78 -8.74 7.92
CA ALA A 193 -6.13 -9.02 6.64
C ALA A 193 -5.48 -10.40 6.63
N GLN A 194 -4.76 -10.78 7.70
CA GLN A 194 -4.12 -12.09 7.81
C GLN A 194 -5.14 -13.22 7.82
N ARG A 195 -6.23 -13.11 8.56
CA ARG A 195 -7.30 -14.12 8.58
C ARG A 195 -7.99 -14.28 7.22
N VAL A 196 -8.20 -13.17 6.49
CA VAL A 196 -8.74 -13.21 5.12
C VAL A 196 -7.75 -13.89 4.19
N ALA A 197 -6.45 -13.60 4.29
CA ALA A 197 -5.40 -14.21 3.50
C ALA A 197 -5.32 -15.73 3.75
N GLU A 198 -5.34 -16.17 5.01
CA GLU A 198 -5.35 -17.59 5.39
C GLU A 198 -6.55 -18.34 4.78
N ALA A 199 -7.75 -17.77 4.88
CA ALA A 199 -8.96 -18.36 4.30
C ALA A 199 -8.90 -18.41 2.76
N ALA A 200 -8.34 -17.37 2.13
CA ALA A 200 -8.17 -17.32 0.69
C ALA A 200 -7.17 -18.37 0.19
N VAL A 201 -6.00 -18.49 0.84
CA VAL A 201 -5.00 -19.52 0.51
C VAL A 201 -5.57 -20.93 0.70
N SER A 202 -6.28 -21.18 1.80
CA SER A 202 -6.94 -22.46 2.04
C SER A 202 -7.90 -22.84 0.89
N SER A 203 -8.65 -21.86 0.38
CA SER A 203 -9.54 -22.09 -0.77
C SER A 203 -8.79 -22.30 -2.09
N LEU A 204 -7.69 -21.58 -2.31
CA LEU A 204 -6.87 -21.75 -3.51
C LEU A 204 -6.22 -23.13 -3.55
N LYS A 205 -5.72 -23.64 -2.42
CA LYS A 205 -5.15 -25.00 -2.30
C LYS A 205 -6.14 -26.12 -2.68
N LEU A 206 -7.44 -25.91 -2.51
CA LEU A 206 -8.47 -26.89 -2.87
C LEU A 206 -8.78 -26.88 -4.39
N ARG A 207 -8.29 -25.92 -5.14
CA ARG A 207 -8.53 -25.78 -6.59
C ARG A 207 -7.37 -26.32 -7.44
N HIS A 208 -6.21 -26.53 -6.81
CA HIS A 208 -4.97 -27.06 -7.39
C HIS A 208 -4.70 -28.45 -6.87
#